data_594a05149fbdc5c1a9e57e4af2b81696
#
_entry.id   594a05149fbdc5c1a9e57e4af2b81696
#
_cell.length_a   1.000
_cell.length_b   1.000
_cell.length_c   1.000
_cell.angle_alpha   90.00
_cell.angle_beta   90.00
_cell.angle_gamma   90.00
#
_symmetry.space_group_name_H-M   'P 1'
#
loop_
_entity.id
_entity.type
_entity.pdbx_description
1 polymer ?
#
loop_
_entity_poly.entity_id
_entity_poly.type
_entity_poly.pdbx_seq_one_letter_code
_entity_poly.pdbx_strand_id
1 'polypeptide(L)'
;LLLVQRLRKNLGLGISSAAVGLHMSFTGSPGTGKTEVATRMADILFKLGYIRKGHLITVTRDDLVGQYIGHTAPKTKEVLKQAMGGVLFIDEAYYLYKPDNERDYGSEAIEILLQVMENQRDDLVVIFAGYKDRMDSFYESNPGLSSRVANHIDFPDYTPEELIKIGKMILDEQQYRMTEDAEAALLEYITKRAQMPLFANARTISNAIDTARMKHANRMFNSGDAILTKSDLVTIQLEDIKGSSLFDEIY
;
A
#
# COMPACT_ATOMS: atom_id res chain seq x y z
N LEU A 1 2.65 16.71 -15.67
CA LEU A 1 3.44 16.31 -16.84
C LEU A 1 2.63 15.41 -17.78
N LEU A 2 2.12 14.24 -17.30
CA LEU A 2 1.38 13.24 -18.10
C LEU A 2 0.19 13.85 -18.86
N LEU A 3 -0.66 14.63 -18.20
CA LEU A 3 -1.81 15.29 -18.83
C LEU A 3 -1.39 16.21 -19.96
N VAL A 4 -0.35 17.01 -19.74
CA VAL A 4 0.16 17.96 -20.75
C VAL A 4 0.69 17.22 -21.99
N GLN A 5 1.40 16.11 -21.78
CA GLN A 5 1.90 15.30 -22.89
C GLN A 5 0.77 14.66 -23.70
N ARG A 6 -0.28 14.16 -23.02
CA ARG A 6 -1.46 13.65 -23.72
C ARG A 6 -2.16 14.73 -24.53
N LEU A 7 -2.33 15.94 -23.99
CA LEU A 7 -2.90 17.06 -24.71
C LEU A 7 -2.06 17.42 -25.95
N ARG A 8 -0.75 17.44 -25.83
CA ARG A 8 0.17 17.67 -26.96
C ARG A 8 0.01 16.59 -28.03
N LYS A 9 -0.07 15.31 -27.64
CA LYS A 9 -0.31 14.19 -28.57
C LYS A 9 -1.64 14.36 -29.31
N ASN A 10 -2.70 14.72 -28.61
CA ASN A 10 -4.03 14.94 -29.21
C ASN A 10 -4.05 16.13 -30.17
N LEU A 11 -3.19 17.12 -29.97
CA LEU A 11 -3.05 18.28 -30.85
C LEU A 11 -2.11 18.03 -32.06
N GLY A 12 -1.66 16.78 -32.25
CA GLY A 12 -0.74 16.43 -33.35
C GLY A 12 0.66 17.05 -33.21
N LEU A 13 0.97 17.63 -32.06
CA LEU A 13 2.32 18.11 -31.75
C LEU A 13 3.20 16.88 -31.58
N GLY A 14 4.02 16.59 -32.59
CA GLY A 14 4.94 15.46 -32.58
C GLY A 14 5.77 15.45 -31.29
N ILE A 15 5.42 14.54 -30.41
CA ILE A 15 6.27 14.25 -29.27
C ILE A 15 7.31 13.29 -29.79
N SER A 16 8.57 13.70 -29.82
CA SER A 16 9.66 12.75 -29.74
C SER A 16 9.25 11.77 -28.64
N SER A 17 9.16 10.51 -28.96
CA SER A 17 8.79 9.42 -28.03
C SER A 17 9.90 9.18 -27.01
N ALA A 18 10.43 10.22 -26.39
CA ALA A 18 11.11 10.09 -25.12
C ALA A 18 10.04 9.57 -24.16
N ALA A 19 9.90 8.26 -24.11
CA ALA A 19 8.97 7.59 -23.24
C ALA A 19 9.21 8.13 -21.84
N VAL A 20 8.18 8.69 -21.25
CA VAL A 20 8.23 9.10 -19.84
C VAL A 20 8.45 7.84 -19.05
N GLY A 21 9.54 7.79 -18.29
CA GLY A 21 9.73 6.69 -17.34
C GLY A 21 8.58 6.70 -16.35
N LEU A 22 7.68 5.73 -16.48
CA LEU A 22 6.50 5.62 -15.61
C LEU A 22 6.74 4.70 -14.41
N HIS A 23 7.88 4.02 -14.36
CA HIS A 23 8.22 3.20 -13.20
C HIS A 23 8.45 4.06 -11.97
N MET A 24 7.98 3.58 -10.83
CA MET A 24 7.93 4.36 -9.58
C MET A 24 8.52 3.60 -8.40
N SER A 25 8.99 4.33 -7.43
CA SER A 25 9.33 3.85 -6.09
C SER A 25 8.39 4.48 -5.08
N PHE A 26 7.73 3.66 -4.27
CA PHE A 26 6.86 4.09 -3.18
C PHE A 26 7.51 3.75 -1.85
N THR A 27 7.99 4.76 -1.13
CA THR A 27 8.72 4.59 0.13
C THR A 27 7.93 5.11 1.30
N GLY A 28 7.99 4.43 2.44
CA GLY A 28 7.33 4.86 3.67
C GLY A 28 6.94 3.70 4.59
N SER A 29 6.48 4.03 5.79
CA SER A 29 6.06 3.10 6.82
C SER A 29 4.86 2.24 6.41
N PRO A 30 4.58 1.12 7.10
CA PRO A 30 3.37 0.32 6.86
C PRO A 30 2.09 1.12 7.12
N GLY A 31 1.05 0.83 6.34
CA GLY A 31 -0.26 1.47 6.53
C GLY A 31 -0.35 2.93 6.09
N THR A 32 0.63 3.44 5.33
CA THR A 32 0.61 4.81 4.76
C THR A 32 -0.14 4.91 3.43
N GLY A 33 -0.79 3.83 2.97
CA GLY A 33 -1.64 3.86 1.78
C GLY A 33 -0.93 3.58 0.45
N LYS A 34 0.30 3.07 0.44
CA LYS A 34 1.07 2.79 -0.79
C LYS A 34 0.29 1.95 -1.80
N THR A 35 -0.30 0.83 -1.38
CA THR A 35 -1.06 -0.07 -2.25
C THR A 35 -2.35 0.59 -2.77
N GLU A 36 -3.04 1.35 -1.91
CA GLU A 36 -4.26 2.09 -2.31
C GLU A 36 -3.94 3.13 -3.39
N VAL A 37 -2.87 3.91 -3.20
CA VAL A 37 -2.42 4.88 -4.21
C VAL A 37 -1.96 4.19 -5.49
N ALA A 38 -1.30 3.02 -5.41
CA ALA A 38 -0.92 2.24 -6.59
C ALA A 38 -2.15 1.79 -7.40
N THR A 39 -3.21 1.36 -6.72
CA THR A 39 -4.48 0.99 -7.35
C THR A 39 -5.11 2.18 -8.08
N ARG A 40 -5.17 3.33 -7.42
CA ARG A 40 -5.67 4.57 -8.04
C ARG A 40 -4.78 5.05 -9.18
N MET A 41 -3.46 4.88 -9.06
CA MET A 41 -2.51 5.23 -10.12
C MET A 41 -2.72 4.36 -11.37
N ALA A 42 -2.99 3.06 -11.21
CA ALA A 42 -3.30 2.17 -12.32
C ALA A 42 -4.56 2.64 -13.09
N ASP A 43 -5.62 3.01 -12.37
CA ASP A 43 -6.83 3.58 -12.98
C ASP A 43 -6.57 4.91 -13.71
N ILE A 44 -5.79 5.81 -13.11
CA ILE A 44 -5.40 7.09 -13.73
C ILE A 44 -4.59 6.86 -15.00
N LEU A 45 -3.58 6.00 -14.97
CA LEU A 45 -2.72 5.71 -16.12
C LEU A 45 -3.53 5.07 -17.26
N PHE A 46 -4.47 4.19 -16.94
CA PHE A 46 -5.41 3.62 -17.91
C PHE A 46 -6.31 4.68 -18.53
N LYS A 47 -6.98 5.50 -17.73
CA LYS A 47 -7.84 6.60 -18.21
C LYS A 47 -7.08 7.63 -19.05
N LEU A 48 -5.81 7.84 -18.75
CA LEU A 48 -4.91 8.69 -19.52
C LEU A 48 -4.36 7.99 -20.78
N GLY A 49 -4.57 6.68 -20.95
CA GLY A 49 -4.14 5.91 -22.11
C GLY A 49 -2.63 5.62 -22.15
N TYR A 50 -1.98 5.56 -20.97
CA TYR A 50 -0.58 5.15 -20.86
C TYR A 50 -0.40 3.64 -20.75
N ILE A 51 -1.41 2.94 -20.26
CA ILE A 51 -1.48 1.48 -20.17
C ILE A 51 -2.82 1.01 -20.78
N ARG A 52 -2.85 -0.23 -21.27
CA ARG A 52 -4.02 -0.79 -21.96
C ARG A 52 -5.11 -1.30 -21.05
N LYS A 53 -4.75 -1.66 -19.80
CA LYS A 53 -5.63 -2.22 -18.79
C LYS A 53 -5.40 -1.48 -17.48
N GLY A 54 -6.44 -1.16 -16.74
CA GLY A 54 -6.35 -0.46 -15.45
C GLY A 54 -6.16 -1.39 -14.24
N HIS A 55 -5.61 -2.60 -14.43
CA HIS A 55 -5.43 -3.56 -13.35
C HIS A 55 -4.08 -3.40 -12.65
N LEU A 56 -4.06 -3.76 -11.39
CA LEU A 56 -2.88 -3.85 -10.54
C LEU A 56 -2.64 -5.32 -10.18
N ILE A 57 -1.43 -5.79 -10.38
CA ILE A 57 -0.96 -7.08 -9.85
C ILE A 57 -0.03 -6.77 -8.68
N THR A 58 -0.41 -7.20 -7.49
CA THR A 58 0.40 -7.04 -6.28
C THR A 58 1.12 -8.33 -5.98
N VAL A 59 2.43 -8.25 -5.79
CA VAL A 59 3.31 -9.39 -5.52
C VAL A 59 4.34 -9.05 -4.46
N THR A 60 4.88 -10.10 -3.86
CA THR A 60 6.03 -10.06 -2.96
C THR A 60 7.20 -10.83 -3.59
N ARG A 61 8.34 -10.87 -2.88
CA ARG A 61 9.46 -11.72 -3.30
C ARG A 61 9.04 -13.16 -3.61
N ASP A 62 8.21 -13.75 -2.76
CA ASP A 62 7.85 -15.16 -2.85
C ASP A 62 7.05 -15.49 -4.11
N ASP A 63 6.40 -14.51 -4.72
CA ASP A 63 5.69 -14.65 -5.99
C ASP A 63 6.62 -14.60 -7.21
N LEU A 64 7.80 -14.00 -7.06
CA LEU A 64 8.78 -13.81 -8.14
C LEU A 64 9.91 -14.83 -8.10
N VAL A 65 10.40 -15.16 -6.91
CA VAL A 65 11.59 -15.96 -6.71
C VAL A 65 11.24 -17.43 -6.49
N GLY A 66 11.90 -18.32 -7.20
CA GLY A 66 11.75 -19.78 -7.04
C GLY A 66 12.56 -20.32 -5.86
N GLN A 67 12.16 -21.50 -5.37
CA GLN A 67 12.86 -22.18 -4.27
C GLN A 67 14.06 -23.02 -4.76
N TYR A 68 14.09 -23.38 -6.04
CA TYR A 68 15.11 -24.22 -6.65
C TYR A 68 15.72 -23.57 -7.88
N ILE A 69 16.89 -24.02 -8.27
CA ILE A 69 17.60 -23.60 -9.50
C ILE A 69 16.66 -23.76 -10.70
N GLY A 70 16.57 -22.72 -11.54
CA GLY A 70 15.75 -22.70 -12.76
C GLY A 70 14.26 -22.42 -12.54
N HIS A 71 13.79 -22.24 -11.30
CA HIS A 71 12.37 -21.92 -11.02
C HIS A 71 12.06 -20.44 -11.02
N THR A 72 13.03 -19.57 -10.80
CA THR A 72 12.82 -18.11 -10.71
C THR A 72 12.40 -17.53 -12.06
N ALA A 73 13.09 -17.82 -13.14
CA ALA A 73 12.78 -17.24 -14.44
C ALA A 73 11.35 -17.56 -14.93
N PRO A 74 10.86 -18.82 -14.92
CA PRO A 74 9.49 -19.11 -15.30
C PRO A 74 8.46 -18.39 -14.41
N LYS A 75 8.70 -18.35 -13.09
CA LYS A 75 7.82 -17.74 -12.11
C LYS A 75 7.71 -16.23 -12.31
N THR A 76 8.84 -15.54 -12.42
CA THR A 76 8.89 -14.10 -12.70
C THR A 76 8.20 -13.75 -14.03
N LYS A 77 8.46 -14.54 -15.09
CA LYS A 77 7.86 -14.33 -16.41
C LYS A 77 6.34 -14.51 -16.39
N GLU A 78 5.82 -15.46 -15.61
CA GLU A 78 4.38 -15.67 -15.48
C GLU A 78 3.70 -14.47 -14.79
N VAL A 79 4.29 -13.97 -13.71
CA VAL A 79 3.80 -12.74 -13.04
C VAL A 79 3.82 -11.55 -14.00
N LEU A 80 4.92 -11.34 -14.71
CA LEU A 80 5.04 -10.27 -15.70
C LEU A 80 3.99 -10.38 -16.80
N LYS A 81 3.71 -11.60 -17.30
CA LYS A 81 2.66 -11.84 -18.29
C LYS A 81 1.27 -11.45 -17.77
N GLN A 82 0.97 -11.72 -16.51
CA GLN A 82 -0.28 -11.31 -15.86
C GLN A 82 -0.38 -9.79 -15.72
N ALA A 83 0.73 -9.11 -15.42
CA ALA A 83 0.79 -7.66 -15.23
C ALA A 83 0.80 -6.86 -16.55
N MET A 84 1.06 -7.50 -17.70
CA MET A 84 1.16 -6.82 -18.99
C MET A 84 -0.11 -6.04 -19.35
N GLY A 85 0.08 -4.84 -19.78
CA GLY A 85 -0.99 -3.88 -20.05
C GLY A 85 -1.46 -3.10 -18.82
N GLY A 86 -0.92 -3.38 -17.64
CA GLY A 86 -1.30 -2.79 -16.35
C GLY A 86 -0.12 -2.33 -15.50
N VAL A 87 -0.29 -2.47 -14.20
CA VAL A 87 0.71 -2.09 -13.18
C VAL A 87 1.11 -3.32 -12.38
N LEU A 88 2.41 -3.54 -12.24
CA LEU A 88 3.00 -4.50 -11.31
C LEU A 88 3.46 -3.76 -10.06
N PHE A 89 2.88 -4.08 -8.92
CA PHE A 89 3.26 -3.54 -7.62
C PHE A 89 4.03 -4.62 -6.84
N ILE A 90 5.30 -4.36 -6.56
CA ILE A 90 6.17 -5.26 -5.81
C ILE A 90 6.31 -4.71 -4.40
N ASP A 91 5.61 -5.35 -3.46
CA ASP A 91 5.69 -4.95 -2.05
C ASP A 91 6.95 -5.52 -1.39
N GLU A 92 7.52 -4.74 -0.46
CA GLU A 92 8.76 -5.11 0.24
C GLU A 92 9.89 -5.50 -0.76
N ALA A 93 10.03 -4.73 -1.85
CA ALA A 93 10.88 -5.05 -2.99
C ALA A 93 12.37 -5.26 -2.64
N TYR A 94 12.83 -4.65 -1.55
CA TYR A 94 14.20 -4.83 -1.06
C TYR A 94 14.53 -6.29 -0.69
N TYR A 95 13.53 -7.12 -0.41
CA TYR A 95 13.77 -8.55 -0.20
C TYR A 95 14.22 -9.30 -1.46
N LEU A 96 14.05 -8.72 -2.65
CA LEU A 96 14.58 -9.29 -3.88
C LEU A 96 16.11 -9.33 -3.90
N TYR A 97 16.78 -8.53 -3.09
CA TYR A 97 18.22 -8.50 -2.98
C TYR A 97 18.67 -8.92 -1.57
N LYS A 98 19.49 -9.98 -1.48
CA LYS A 98 20.06 -10.52 -0.24
C LYS A 98 21.57 -10.65 -0.41
N PRO A 99 22.35 -9.60 -0.03
CA PRO A 99 23.81 -9.60 -0.25
C PRO A 99 24.54 -10.73 0.47
N ASP A 100 24.01 -11.15 1.62
CA ASP A 100 24.65 -12.18 2.46
C ASP A 100 24.44 -13.63 1.96
N ASN A 101 23.72 -13.81 0.86
CA ASN A 101 23.42 -15.13 0.32
C ASN A 101 23.80 -15.25 -1.16
N GLU A 102 25.00 -15.73 -1.42
CA GLU A 102 25.52 -15.97 -2.79
C GLU A 102 24.65 -16.95 -3.63
N ARG A 103 23.80 -17.74 -2.97
CA ARG A 103 22.88 -18.69 -3.63
C ARG A 103 21.46 -18.11 -3.75
N ASP A 104 21.30 -16.80 -3.59
CA ASP A 104 20.01 -16.15 -3.71
C ASP A 104 19.60 -15.97 -5.17
N TYR A 105 18.41 -16.43 -5.49
CA TYR A 105 17.87 -16.34 -6.87
C TYR A 105 17.11 -15.02 -7.12
N GLY A 106 17.14 -14.07 -6.21
CA GLY A 106 16.47 -12.77 -6.37
C GLY A 106 17.13 -11.90 -7.43
N SER A 107 18.45 -12.02 -7.61
CA SER A 107 19.17 -11.31 -8.68
C SER A 107 18.67 -11.70 -10.08
N GLU A 108 18.36 -12.99 -10.31
CA GLU A 108 17.77 -13.47 -11.56
C GLU A 108 16.40 -12.80 -11.83
N ALA A 109 15.57 -12.65 -10.78
CA ALA A 109 14.29 -11.95 -10.91
C ALA A 109 14.50 -10.46 -11.24
N ILE A 110 15.46 -9.78 -10.60
CA ILE A 110 15.81 -8.39 -10.88
C ILE A 110 16.26 -8.21 -12.33
N GLU A 111 17.12 -9.07 -12.86
CA GLU A 111 17.59 -9.02 -14.25
C GLU A 111 16.43 -9.15 -15.24
N ILE A 112 15.49 -10.06 -15.00
CA ILE A 112 14.30 -10.23 -15.84
C ILE A 112 13.39 -9.01 -15.76
N LEU A 113 13.19 -8.44 -14.57
CA LEU A 113 12.43 -7.20 -14.37
C LEU A 113 13.06 -6.05 -15.16
N LEU A 114 14.38 -5.86 -15.05
CA LEU A 114 15.12 -4.82 -15.78
C LEU A 114 14.94 -4.94 -17.29
N GLN A 115 15.05 -6.16 -17.83
CA GLN A 115 14.87 -6.42 -19.25
C GLN A 115 13.46 -6.08 -19.72
N VAL A 116 12.44 -6.44 -18.96
CA VAL A 116 11.03 -6.17 -19.31
C VAL A 116 10.70 -4.68 -19.15
N MET A 117 11.17 -4.02 -18.11
CA MET A 117 11.01 -2.58 -17.89
C MET A 117 11.57 -1.76 -19.06
N GLU A 118 12.66 -2.20 -19.67
CA GLU A 118 13.23 -1.54 -20.85
C GLU A 118 12.44 -1.84 -22.12
N ASN A 119 12.16 -3.13 -22.37
CA ASN A 119 11.59 -3.57 -23.65
C ASN A 119 10.06 -3.36 -23.73
N GLN A 120 9.36 -3.28 -22.60
CA GLN A 120 7.89 -3.21 -22.52
C GLN A 120 7.43 -1.96 -21.74
N ARG A 121 8.23 -0.90 -21.75
CA ARG A 121 7.97 0.35 -21.02
C ARG A 121 6.66 1.05 -21.38
N ASP A 122 6.14 0.78 -22.58
CA ASP A 122 4.89 1.35 -23.08
C ASP A 122 3.65 0.51 -22.69
N ASP A 123 3.86 -0.66 -22.11
CA ASP A 123 2.78 -1.61 -21.80
C ASP A 123 2.78 -2.10 -20.35
N LEU A 124 3.81 -1.79 -19.59
CA LEU A 124 3.93 -2.19 -18.19
C LEU A 124 4.52 -1.06 -17.35
N VAL A 125 3.86 -0.76 -16.25
CA VAL A 125 4.42 0.09 -15.19
C VAL A 125 4.77 -0.77 -13.99
N VAL A 126 5.98 -0.61 -13.47
CA VAL A 126 6.44 -1.31 -12.26
C VAL A 126 6.54 -0.29 -11.13
N ILE A 127 5.95 -0.62 -9.99
CA ILE A 127 6.04 0.14 -8.74
C ILE A 127 6.74 -0.74 -7.71
N PHE A 128 7.90 -0.29 -7.23
CA PHE A 128 8.62 -0.92 -6.13
C PHE A 128 8.24 -0.23 -4.83
N ALA A 129 7.79 -0.98 -3.84
CA ALA A 129 7.38 -0.43 -2.56
C ALA A 129 8.18 -1.02 -1.40
N GLY A 130 8.36 -0.23 -0.35
CA GLY A 130 9.03 -0.68 0.87
C GLY A 130 9.40 0.46 1.83
N TYR A 131 10.13 0.10 2.89
CA TYR A 131 10.70 1.07 3.82
C TYR A 131 11.81 1.89 3.15
N LYS A 132 11.83 3.21 3.40
CA LYS A 132 12.74 4.12 2.74
C LYS A 132 14.20 3.68 2.83
N ASP A 133 14.74 3.50 4.04
CA ASP A 133 16.14 3.16 4.24
C ASP A 133 16.55 1.85 3.53
N ARG A 134 15.65 0.87 3.52
CA ARG A 134 15.89 -0.42 2.85
C ARG A 134 15.81 -0.29 1.34
N MET A 135 14.89 0.54 0.83
CA MET A 135 14.77 0.82 -0.60
C MET A 135 15.98 1.61 -1.12
N ASP A 136 16.50 2.55 -0.35
CA ASP A 136 17.72 3.30 -0.70
C ASP A 136 18.90 2.33 -0.86
N SER A 137 19.13 1.43 0.10
CA SER A 137 20.15 0.38 0.02
C SER A 137 19.92 -0.58 -1.17
N PHE A 138 18.66 -0.91 -1.46
CA PHE A 138 18.29 -1.75 -2.60
C PHE A 138 18.65 -1.11 -3.93
N TYR A 139 18.41 0.19 -4.10
CA TYR A 139 18.79 0.92 -5.31
C TYR A 139 20.29 1.15 -5.43
N GLU A 140 21.00 1.42 -4.35
CA GLU A 140 22.47 1.51 -4.33
C GLU A 140 23.12 0.21 -4.81
N SER A 141 22.58 -0.93 -4.39
CA SER A 141 23.07 -2.25 -4.79
C SER A 141 22.69 -2.64 -6.22
N ASN A 142 21.73 -1.95 -6.84
CA ASN A 142 21.19 -2.27 -8.16
C ASN A 142 21.10 -1.02 -9.06
N PRO A 143 22.24 -0.50 -9.58
CA PRO A 143 22.25 0.73 -10.38
C PRO A 143 21.36 0.67 -11.62
N GLY A 144 21.14 -0.53 -12.18
CA GLY A 144 20.21 -0.74 -13.29
C GLY A 144 18.77 -0.41 -12.96
N LEU A 145 18.30 -0.69 -11.74
CA LEU A 145 16.98 -0.28 -11.25
C LEU A 145 16.93 1.22 -11.03
N SER A 146 17.92 1.79 -10.34
CA SER A 146 18.00 3.22 -10.06
C SER A 146 17.89 4.07 -11.35
N SER A 147 18.50 3.64 -12.44
CA SER A 147 18.42 4.37 -13.73
C SER A 147 17.06 4.29 -14.43
N ARG A 148 16.23 3.29 -14.13
CA ARG A 148 14.92 3.07 -14.76
C ARG A 148 13.74 3.53 -13.92
N VAL A 149 13.91 3.64 -12.61
CA VAL A 149 12.89 4.12 -11.68
C VAL A 149 13.08 5.61 -11.48
N ALA A 150 12.43 6.40 -12.34
CA ALA A 150 12.61 7.86 -12.37
C ALA A 150 11.76 8.62 -11.34
N ASN A 151 10.71 7.99 -10.80
CA ASN A 151 9.74 8.66 -9.94
C ASN A 151 9.80 8.04 -8.53
N HIS A 152 10.30 8.80 -7.57
CA HIS A 152 10.32 8.42 -6.16
C HIS A 152 9.23 9.20 -5.43
N ILE A 153 8.31 8.48 -4.81
CA ILE A 153 7.17 9.03 -4.07
C ILE A 153 7.29 8.56 -2.63
N ASP A 154 7.47 9.52 -1.74
CA ASP A 154 7.55 9.28 -0.31
C ASP A 154 6.16 9.37 0.33
N PHE A 155 5.86 8.42 1.21
CA PHE A 155 4.62 8.32 1.96
C PHE A 155 4.94 8.58 3.44
N PRO A 156 4.86 9.82 3.89
CA PRO A 156 5.11 10.14 5.28
C PRO A 156 4.07 9.50 6.19
N ASP A 157 4.41 9.35 7.46
CA ASP A 157 3.45 8.94 8.48
C ASP A 157 2.33 9.97 8.59
N TYR A 158 1.11 9.50 8.81
CA TYR A 158 -0.04 10.35 9.03
C TYR A 158 0.00 11.02 10.39
N THR A 159 -0.52 12.26 10.45
CA THR A 159 -0.76 12.91 11.73
C THR A 159 -1.93 12.25 12.48
N PRO A 160 -2.01 12.39 13.82
CA PRO A 160 -3.14 11.86 14.58
C PRO A 160 -4.51 12.33 14.05
N GLU A 161 -4.62 13.57 13.58
CA GLU A 161 -5.84 14.15 13.02
C GLU A 161 -6.21 13.51 11.67
N GLU A 162 -5.23 13.16 10.86
CA GLU A 162 -5.45 12.43 9.61
C GLU A 162 -5.89 10.99 9.89
N LEU A 163 -5.28 10.35 10.89
CA LEU A 163 -5.64 9.00 11.30
C LEU A 163 -7.06 8.90 11.86
N ILE A 164 -7.52 9.90 12.61
CA ILE A 164 -8.94 9.99 13.03
C ILE A 164 -9.86 10.08 11.82
N LYS A 165 -9.52 10.89 10.82
CA LYS A 165 -10.32 10.97 9.58
C LYS A 165 -10.39 9.64 8.86
N ILE A 166 -9.26 8.93 8.76
CA ILE A 166 -9.21 7.58 8.19
C ILE A 166 -10.09 6.63 9.01
N GLY A 167 -10.01 6.68 10.33
CA GLY A 167 -10.87 5.88 11.21
C GLY A 167 -12.37 6.13 10.98
N LYS A 168 -12.77 7.39 10.84
CA LYS A 168 -14.16 7.75 10.49
C LYS A 168 -14.57 7.18 9.13
N MET A 169 -13.72 7.29 8.12
CA MET A 169 -14.01 6.71 6.79
C MET A 169 -14.23 5.20 6.87
N ILE A 170 -13.38 4.48 7.61
CA ILE A 170 -13.52 3.01 7.79
C ILE A 170 -14.87 2.69 8.48
N LEU A 171 -15.25 3.45 9.49
CA LEU A 171 -16.53 3.25 10.18
C LEU A 171 -17.73 3.57 9.28
N ASP A 172 -17.67 4.66 8.53
CA ASP A 172 -18.73 5.07 7.60
C ASP A 172 -18.96 4.01 6.50
N GLU A 173 -17.90 3.45 5.93
CA GLU A 173 -17.98 2.34 4.96
C GLU A 173 -18.67 1.10 5.55
N GLN A 174 -18.50 0.88 6.85
CA GLN A 174 -19.10 -0.23 7.58
C GLN A 174 -20.46 0.14 8.23
N GLN A 175 -20.98 1.35 7.97
CA GLN A 175 -22.23 1.89 8.52
C GLN A 175 -22.21 2.04 10.06
N TYR A 176 -21.04 2.23 10.65
CA TYR A 176 -20.87 2.56 12.06
C TYR A 176 -20.58 4.05 12.24
N ARG A 177 -20.77 4.53 13.47
CA ARG A 177 -20.39 5.87 13.92
C ARG A 177 -19.82 5.81 15.33
N MET A 178 -19.09 6.84 15.73
CA MET A 178 -18.60 7.00 17.10
C MET A 178 -19.31 8.16 17.81
N THR A 179 -19.42 8.07 19.13
CA THR A 179 -19.74 9.23 19.97
C THR A 179 -18.52 10.17 20.06
N GLU A 180 -18.74 11.43 20.41
CA GLU A 180 -17.65 12.42 20.57
C GLU A 180 -16.63 11.98 21.62
N ASP A 181 -17.08 11.37 22.71
CA ASP A 181 -16.20 10.84 23.77
C ASP A 181 -15.38 9.66 23.28
N ALA A 182 -15.95 8.78 22.44
CA ALA A 182 -15.24 7.68 21.82
C ALA A 182 -14.17 8.17 20.82
N GLU A 183 -14.49 9.22 20.05
CA GLU A 183 -13.54 9.86 19.15
C GLU A 183 -12.37 10.47 19.93
N ALA A 184 -12.64 11.19 21.01
CA ALA A 184 -11.59 11.76 21.85
C ALA A 184 -10.69 10.68 22.46
N ALA A 185 -11.26 9.55 22.89
CA ALA A 185 -10.49 8.43 23.42
C ALA A 185 -9.64 7.74 22.34
N LEU A 186 -10.17 7.60 21.12
CA LEU A 186 -9.40 7.05 19.99
C LEU A 186 -8.24 7.99 19.60
N LEU A 187 -8.45 9.31 19.62
CA LEU A 187 -7.40 10.29 19.37
C LEU A 187 -6.27 10.21 20.42
N GLU A 188 -6.65 10.07 21.71
CA GLU A 188 -5.67 9.87 22.79
C GLU A 188 -4.86 8.58 22.56
N TYR A 189 -5.53 7.48 22.23
CA TYR A 189 -4.88 6.22 21.87
C TYR A 189 -3.89 6.40 20.72
N ILE A 190 -4.31 7.00 19.63
CA ILE A 190 -3.48 7.22 18.44
C ILE A 190 -2.24 8.03 18.80
N THR A 191 -2.41 9.13 19.55
CA THR A 191 -1.32 10.03 19.93
C THR A 191 -0.25 9.31 20.75
N LYS A 192 -0.65 8.46 21.69
CA LYS A 192 0.27 7.65 22.49
C LYS A 192 0.91 6.54 21.66
N ARG A 193 0.10 5.82 20.87
CA ARG A 193 0.55 4.67 20.07
C ARG A 193 1.50 5.07 18.95
N ALA A 194 1.36 6.27 18.38
CA ALA A 194 2.26 6.81 17.36
C ALA A 194 3.71 7.01 17.86
N GLN A 195 3.89 7.14 19.17
CA GLN A 195 5.21 7.28 19.79
C GLN A 195 5.85 5.92 20.15
N MET A 196 5.13 4.82 19.97
CA MET A 196 5.59 3.48 20.35
C MET A 196 6.18 2.72 19.15
N PRO A 197 7.05 1.74 19.39
CA PRO A 197 7.55 0.87 18.33
C PRO A 197 6.42 0.14 17.59
N LEU A 198 6.69 -0.25 16.35
CA LEU A 198 5.76 -1.02 15.51
C LEU A 198 4.44 -0.31 15.21
N PHE A 199 4.40 1.01 15.27
CA PHE A 199 3.26 1.78 14.79
C PHE A 199 3.13 1.60 13.27
N ALA A 200 1.92 1.33 12.81
CA ALA A 200 1.62 1.00 11.41
C ALA A 200 0.50 1.86 10.83
N ASN A 201 0.46 3.13 11.19
CA ASN A 201 -0.46 4.12 10.62
C ASN A 201 -1.93 3.63 10.51
N ALA A 202 -2.53 3.72 9.33
CA ALA A 202 -3.92 3.31 9.12
C ALA A 202 -4.20 1.84 9.48
N ARG A 203 -3.21 0.95 9.38
CA ARG A 203 -3.38 -0.45 9.80
C ARG A 203 -3.60 -0.57 11.32
N THR A 204 -2.87 0.24 12.11
CA THR A 204 -3.08 0.32 13.56
C THR A 204 -4.49 0.81 13.88
N ILE A 205 -4.99 1.80 13.14
CA ILE A 205 -6.35 2.34 13.32
C ILE A 205 -7.42 1.33 12.94
N SER A 206 -7.24 0.63 11.82
CA SER A 206 -8.15 -0.45 11.42
C SER A 206 -8.28 -1.53 12.50
N ASN A 207 -7.16 -1.98 13.04
CA ASN A 207 -7.15 -2.96 14.14
C ASN A 207 -7.85 -2.43 15.40
N ALA A 208 -7.64 -1.14 15.74
CA ALA A 208 -8.31 -0.51 16.88
C ALA A 208 -9.83 -0.45 16.69
N ILE A 209 -10.28 -0.09 15.50
CA ILE A 209 -11.70 -0.06 15.13
C ILE A 209 -12.32 -1.45 15.18
N ASP A 210 -11.65 -2.45 14.63
CA ASP A 210 -12.14 -3.84 14.66
C ASP A 210 -12.26 -4.35 16.10
N THR A 211 -11.32 -4.01 16.97
CA THR A 211 -11.39 -4.34 18.40
C THR A 211 -12.56 -3.62 19.09
N ALA A 212 -12.76 -2.33 18.80
CA ALA A 212 -13.89 -1.56 19.33
C ALA A 212 -15.24 -2.15 18.88
N ARG A 213 -15.35 -2.57 17.63
CA ARG A 213 -16.54 -3.25 17.08
C ARG A 213 -16.83 -4.59 17.77
N MET A 214 -15.80 -5.36 18.07
CA MET A 214 -15.96 -6.59 18.84
C MET A 214 -16.47 -6.31 20.25
N LYS A 215 -15.97 -5.28 20.92
CA LYS A 215 -16.46 -4.84 22.24
C LYS A 215 -17.89 -4.35 22.18
N HIS A 216 -18.22 -3.53 21.19
CA HIS A 216 -19.57 -3.10 20.92
C HIS A 216 -20.52 -4.31 20.73
N ALA A 217 -20.15 -5.30 19.92
CA ALA A 217 -20.94 -6.50 19.74
C ALA A 217 -21.17 -7.26 21.05
N ASN A 218 -20.12 -7.40 21.89
CA ASN A 218 -20.23 -8.02 23.20
C ASN A 218 -21.15 -7.22 24.13
N ARG A 219 -21.08 -5.90 24.12
CA ARG A 219 -21.97 -5.02 24.90
C ARG A 219 -23.42 -5.21 24.50
N MET A 220 -23.70 -5.25 23.18
CA MET A 220 -25.04 -5.52 22.66
C MET A 220 -25.55 -6.92 23.07
N PHE A 221 -24.71 -7.91 22.99
CA PHE A 221 -25.06 -9.27 23.41
C PHE A 221 -25.38 -9.36 24.92
N ASN A 222 -24.62 -8.66 25.74
CA ASN A 222 -24.79 -8.66 27.21
C ASN A 222 -25.94 -7.75 27.70
N SER A 223 -26.58 -6.96 26.81
CA SER A 223 -27.71 -6.09 27.20
C SER A 223 -29.00 -6.87 27.54
N GLY A 224 -28.98 -8.18 27.37
CA GLY A 224 -30.10 -9.07 27.74
C GLY A 224 -31.39 -8.75 26.98
N ASP A 225 -32.51 -8.67 27.73
CA ASP A 225 -33.83 -8.40 27.16
C ASP A 225 -34.09 -6.92 26.83
N ALA A 226 -33.06 -6.07 26.82
CA ALA A 226 -33.22 -4.65 26.47
C ALA A 226 -33.63 -4.51 25.00
N ILE A 227 -34.59 -3.64 24.72
CA ILE A 227 -35.02 -3.31 23.36
C ILE A 227 -33.93 -2.46 22.71
N LEU A 228 -33.11 -3.09 21.84
CA LEU A 228 -32.07 -2.42 21.09
C LEU A 228 -32.67 -1.54 19.98
N THR A 229 -32.22 -0.30 19.92
CA THR A 229 -32.56 0.60 18.82
C THR A 229 -31.57 0.47 17.66
N LYS A 230 -31.95 0.95 16.48
CA LYS A 230 -31.02 1.05 15.33
C LYS A 230 -29.77 1.85 15.69
N SER A 231 -29.91 2.89 16.52
CA SER A 231 -28.77 3.70 16.99
C SER A 231 -27.80 2.88 17.82
N ASP A 232 -28.33 2.03 18.72
CA ASP A 232 -27.46 1.20 19.58
C ASP A 232 -26.62 0.23 18.76
N LEU A 233 -27.18 -0.32 17.68
CA LEU A 233 -26.51 -1.31 16.82
C LEU A 233 -25.40 -0.75 15.94
N VAL A 234 -25.31 0.58 15.78
CA VAL A 234 -24.34 1.21 14.88
C VAL A 234 -23.42 2.21 15.58
N THR A 235 -23.58 2.41 16.90
CA THR A 235 -22.85 3.46 17.62
C THR A 235 -21.82 2.88 18.59
N ILE A 236 -20.55 3.11 18.28
CA ILE A 236 -19.41 2.80 19.15
C ILE A 236 -19.33 3.89 20.23
N GLN A 237 -19.28 3.47 21.47
CA GLN A 237 -19.23 4.31 22.66
C GLN A 237 -17.84 4.28 23.30
N LEU A 238 -17.61 5.19 24.24
CA LEU A 238 -16.35 5.32 24.97
C LEU A 238 -15.88 4.00 25.59
N GLU A 239 -16.80 3.23 26.18
CA GLU A 239 -16.49 1.95 26.80
C GLU A 239 -16.01 0.87 25.83
N ASP A 240 -16.44 0.92 24.57
CA ASP A 240 -16.02 0.01 23.51
C ASP A 240 -14.54 0.26 23.13
N ILE A 241 -14.04 1.45 23.36
CA ILE A 241 -12.64 1.82 23.15
C ILE A 241 -11.82 1.58 24.42
N LYS A 242 -12.16 2.20 25.55
CA LYS A 242 -11.40 2.14 26.81
C LYS A 242 -11.38 0.75 27.47
N GLY A 243 -12.41 -0.05 27.30
CA GLY A 243 -12.49 -1.43 27.81
C GLY A 243 -11.70 -2.43 26.98
N SER A 244 -10.95 -1.99 25.98
CA SER A 244 -10.13 -2.87 25.14
C SER A 244 -8.72 -2.99 25.67
N SER A 245 -8.07 -4.16 25.49
CA SER A 245 -6.64 -4.37 25.74
C SER A 245 -5.73 -3.38 24.99
N LEU A 246 -6.27 -2.60 24.06
CA LEU A 246 -5.57 -1.53 23.36
C LEU A 246 -5.02 -0.45 24.30
N PHE A 247 -5.72 -0.17 25.42
CA PHE A 247 -5.22 0.78 26.43
C PHE A 247 -4.30 0.12 27.44
N ASP A 248 -4.43 -1.20 27.66
CA ASP A 248 -3.56 -1.95 28.58
C ASP A 248 -2.11 -2.03 28.07
N GLU A 249 -1.90 -1.96 26.76
CA GLU A 249 -0.56 -1.89 26.13
C GLU A 249 0.10 -0.50 26.30
N ILE A 250 -0.63 0.50 26.78
CA ILE A 250 -0.17 1.90 26.89
C ILE A 250 0.10 2.31 28.34
N TYR A 251 -0.37 1.54 29.31
CA TYR A 251 -0.15 1.70 30.75
C TYR A 251 0.56 0.48 31.34
#